data_bd6e4cd64153be4d03de8a1278bac358
#
_entry.id   bd6e4cd64153be4d03de8a1278bac358
#
_cell.length_a   1.000
_cell.length_b   1.000
_cell.length_c   1.000
_cell.angle_alpha   90.00
_cell.angle_beta   90.00
_cell.angle_gamma   90.00
#
_symmetry.space_group_name_H-M   'P 1'
#
loop_
_entity.id
_entity.type
_entity.pdbx_description
1 polymer ?
#
loop_
_entity_poly.entity_id
_entity_poly.type
_entity_poly.pdbx_seq_one_letter_code
_entity_poly.pdbx_strand_id
1 'polypeptide(L)'
;MDSSKAIATMAAHPEQGTDALWNAENKALPVVAVPTTAGTGSEVTQYAIVTLHAKRTKSSIAAHIFATVAFLDPKYMDTLPARTTNNTAVDALTHLVESYLSAKATAVSREIAKQGLLLFKECMPALRERVYSPETRDKLMLMSALGGVAIAQTMTSLPHGMGYFLTYEKGL
;
A
#
# COMPACT_ATOMS: atom_id res chain seq x y z
N MET A 1 7.69 4.23 1.52
CA MET A 1 7.64 3.21 2.59
C MET A 1 8.35 1.91 2.25
N ASP A 2 8.17 1.36 1.07
CA ASP A 2 8.81 0.10 0.67
C ASP A 2 10.34 0.17 0.75
N SER A 3 10.93 1.26 0.26
CA SER A 3 12.38 1.51 0.40
C SER A 3 12.83 1.55 1.87
N SER A 4 12.02 2.14 2.76
CA SER A 4 12.36 2.19 4.19
C SER A 4 12.39 0.82 4.83
N LYS A 5 11.44 -0.06 4.49
CA LYS A 5 11.41 -1.45 4.94
C LYS A 5 12.61 -2.23 4.41
N ALA A 6 12.93 -2.07 3.11
CA ALA A 6 14.09 -2.71 2.51
C ALA A 6 15.40 -2.25 3.16
N ILE A 7 15.58 -0.93 3.36
CA ILE A 7 16.77 -0.36 4.04
C ILE A 7 16.86 -0.87 5.48
N ALA A 8 15.75 -0.89 6.22
CA ALA A 8 15.73 -1.37 7.60
C ALA A 8 16.11 -2.86 7.71
N THR A 9 15.73 -3.68 6.71
CA THR A 9 16.14 -5.10 6.63
C THR A 9 17.64 -5.21 6.35
N MET A 10 18.14 -4.51 5.34
CA MET A 10 19.56 -4.54 4.98
C MET A 10 20.44 -4.00 6.10
N ALA A 11 20.02 -2.95 6.80
CA ALA A 11 20.73 -2.38 7.93
C ALA A 11 20.79 -3.31 9.16
N ALA A 12 19.78 -4.19 9.33
CA ALA A 12 19.80 -5.21 10.35
C ALA A 12 20.71 -6.41 10.01
N HIS A 13 21.04 -6.59 8.72
CA HIS A 13 21.84 -7.72 8.21
C HIS A 13 22.92 -7.23 7.23
N PRO A 14 23.86 -6.39 7.68
CA PRO A 14 24.83 -5.74 6.80
C PRO A 14 25.75 -6.73 6.08
N GLU A 15 25.97 -7.90 6.67
CA GLU A 15 26.78 -8.98 6.09
C GLU A 15 26.17 -9.65 4.88
N GLN A 16 24.83 -9.57 4.73
CA GLN A 16 24.08 -10.18 3.62
C GLN A 16 23.86 -9.20 2.46
N GLY A 17 24.02 -7.89 2.69
CA GLY A 17 23.75 -6.88 1.67
C GLY A 17 22.33 -6.96 1.12
N THR A 18 22.17 -6.98 -0.21
CA THR A 18 20.85 -7.09 -0.87
C THR A 18 20.21 -8.47 -0.70
N ASP A 19 20.97 -9.50 -0.41
CA ASP A 19 20.44 -10.87 -0.22
C ASP A 19 19.58 -10.96 1.04
N ALA A 20 19.79 -10.06 2.00
CA ALA A 20 18.95 -9.93 3.19
C ALA A 20 17.45 -9.76 2.85
N LEU A 21 17.12 -9.14 1.73
CA LEU A 21 15.74 -8.89 1.30
C LEU A 21 15.00 -10.17 0.88
N TRP A 22 15.74 -11.20 0.51
CA TRP A 22 15.18 -12.45 -0.05
C TRP A 22 15.14 -13.60 0.95
N ASN A 23 15.57 -13.35 2.18
CA ASN A 23 15.45 -14.31 3.27
C ASN A 23 14.21 -13.98 4.12
N ALA A 24 13.22 -14.87 4.10
CA ALA A 24 11.94 -14.69 4.82
C ALA A 24 12.09 -14.68 6.35
N GLU A 25 13.19 -15.22 6.89
CA GLU A 25 13.47 -15.27 8.33
C GLU A 25 14.09 -13.97 8.85
N ASN A 26 14.55 -13.09 7.95
CA ASN A 26 15.19 -11.84 8.34
C ASN A 26 14.18 -10.86 8.91
N LYS A 27 14.58 -10.22 10.01
CA LYS A 27 13.85 -9.13 10.65
C LYS A 27 14.46 -7.79 10.25
N ALA A 28 13.67 -6.75 10.26
CA ALA A 28 14.12 -5.38 10.03
C ALA A 28 14.39 -4.66 11.37
N LEU A 29 15.17 -3.58 11.31
CA LEU A 29 15.15 -2.57 12.36
C LEU A 29 13.73 -1.99 12.49
N PRO A 30 13.36 -1.41 13.65
CA PRO A 30 12.07 -0.78 13.83
C PRO A 30 11.81 0.29 12.76
N VAL A 31 10.62 0.24 12.13
CA VAL A 31 10.19 1.18 11.09
C VAL A 31 9.03 2.00 11.63
N VAL A 32 9.16 3.33 11.57
CA VAL A 32 8.06 4.26 11.79
C VAL A 32 7.58 4.74 10.43
N ALA A 33 6.31 4.55 10.15
CA ALA A 33 5.68 4.92 8.87
C ALA A 33 4.78 6.15 9.04
N VAL A 34 4.98 7.15 8.17
CA VAL A 34 4.12 8.34 8.08
C VAL A 34 3.70 8.49 6.62
N PRO A 35 2.52 7.99 6.21
CA PRO A 35 2.08 8.07 4.83
C PRO A 35 1.76 9.51 4.43
N THR A 36 2.17 9.87 3.21
CA THR A 36 1.89 11.17 2.58
C THR A 36 0.93 11.04 1.39
N THR A 37 0.45 9.82 1.13
CA THR A 37 -0.55 9.49 0.10
C THR A 37 -1.53 8.47 0.67
N ALA A 38 -2.75 8.47 0.18
CA ALA A 38 -3.78 7.51 0.54
C ALA A 38 -4.02 6.54 -0.63
N GLY A 39 -3.29 5.44 -0.66
CA GLY A 39 -3.36 4.48 -1.77
C GLY A 39 -2.85 3.10 -1.39
N THR A 40 -1.55 2.96 -1.24
CA THR A 40 -0.90 1.65 -1.11
C THR A 40 -1.18 0.92 0.20
N GLY A 41 -1.52 1.64 1.28
CA GLY A 41 -1.66 1.06 2.62
C GLY A 41 -0.38 0.37 3.13
N SER A 42 0.80 0.71 2.55
CA SER A 42 2.08 0.05 2.88
C SER A 42 2.47 0.21 4.35
N GLU A 43 1.96 1.23 5.02
CA GLU A 43 2.17 1.48 6.47
C GLU A 43 1.56 0.40 7.37
N VAL A 44 0.58 -0.33 6.88
CA VAL A 44 -0.14 -1.38 7.62
C VAL A 44 -0.05 -2.77 6.97
N THR A 45 0.84 -2.93 5.98
CA THR A 45 1.11 -4.23 5.34
C THR A 45 2.51 -4.74 5.66
N GLN A 46 2.73 -6.03 5.47
CA GLN A 46 4.05 -6.66 5.54
C GLN A 46 4.85 -6.53 4.24
N TYR A 47 4.24 -6.07 3.16
CA TYR A 47 4.85 -6.05 1.83
C TYR A 47 5.80 -4.86 1.65
N ALA A 48 6.84 -5.07 0.86
CA ALA A 48 7.68 -4.02 0.30
C ALA A 48 8.03 -4.39 -1.14
N ILE A 49 7.61 -3.56 -2.08
CA ILE A 49 7.78 -3.83 -3.51
C ILE A 49 9.03 -3.14 -4.02
N VAL A 50 9.94 -3.90 -4.59
CA VAL A 50 11.19 -3.41 -5.17
C VAL A 50 11.25 -3.70 -6.67
N THR A 51 11.91 -2.81 -7.42
CA THR A 51 12.14 -3.00 -8.85
C THR A 51 13.35 -3.89 -9.08
N LEU A 52 13.17 -4.95 -9.86
CA LEU A 52 14.21 -5.89 -10.25
C LEU A 52 14.59 -5.64 -11.72
N HIS A 53 15.56 -4.78 -11.95
CA HIS A 53 15.97 -4.40 -13.32
C HIS A 53 16.44 -5.61 -14.14
N ALA A 54 17.18 -6.54 -13.53
CA ALA A 54 17.63 -7.77 -14.19
C ALA A 54 16.49 -8.67 -14.66
N LYS A 55 15.35 -8.64 -13.96
CA LYS A 55 14.15 -9.44 -14.31
C LYS A 55 13.08 -8.61 -15.02
N ARG A 56 13.31 -7.33 -15.25
CA ARG A 56 12.39 -6.37 -15.88
C ARG A 56 10.99 -6.38 -15.25
N THR A 57 10.94 -6.41 -13.91
CA THR A 57 9.68 -6.49 -13.16
C THR A 57 9.80 -5.86 -11.78
N LYS A 58 8.70 -5.82 -11.07
CA LYS A 58 8.64 -5.53 -9.62
C LYS A 58 8.30 -6.79 -8.86
N SER A 59 8.79 -6.90 -7.63
CA SER A 59 8.49 -8.05 -6.74
C SER A 59 8.45 -7.59 -5.29
N SER A 60 7.63 -8.26 -4.49
CA SER A 60 7.73 -8.12 -3.04
C SER A 60 9.01 -8.78 -2.55
N ILE A 61 9.69 -8.15 -1.58
CA ILE A 61 10.77 -8.80 -0.85
C ILE A 61 10.22 -10.00 -0.08
N ALA A 62 11.08 -10.98 0.22
CA ALA A 62 10.67 -12.19 0.94
C ALA A 62 10.48 -11.92 2.45
N ALA A 63 11.26 -11.01 3.01
CA ALA A 63 11.12 -10.60 4.41
C ALA A 63 9.76 -9.90 4.63
N HIS A 64 9.02 -10.37 5.65
CA HIS A 64 7.69 -9.84 5.98
C HIS A 64 7.82 -8.76 7.07
N ILE A 65 7.74 -7.49 6.68
CA ILE A 65 8.06 -6.36 7.55
C ILE A 65 6.88 -5.43 7.72
N PHE A 66 6.23 -5.50 8.88
CA PHE A 66 5.29 -4.49 9.31
C PHE A 66 6.03 -3.27 9.88
N ALA A 67 5.47 -2.08 9.69
CA ALA A 67 5.91 -0.93 10.45
C ALA A 67 5.63 -1.16 11.94
N THR A 68 6.57 -0.75 12.79
CA THR A 68 6.41 -0.81 14.25
C THR A 68 5.33 0.15 14.73
N VAL A 69 5.26 1.32 14.08
CA VAL A 69 4.25 2.36 14.30
C VAL A 69 3.88 2.99 12.97
N ALA A 70 2.59 3.22 12.74
CA ALA A 70 2.08 4.00 11.62
C ALA A 70 1.33 5.24 12.17
N PHE A 71 1.78 6.44 11.79
CA PHE A 71 1.09 7.69 12.10
C PHE A 71 0.25 8.12 10.90
N LEU A 72 -1.07 8.08 11.05
CA LEU A 72 -2.02 8.47 10.02
C LEU A 72 -2.48 9.91 10.30
N ASP A 73 -1.86 10.88 9.67
CA ASP A 73 -2.24 12.29 9.75
C ASP A 73 -2.53 12.83 8.34
N PRO A 74 -3.79 13.12 8.01
CA PRO A 74 -4.20 13.61 6.69
C PRO A 74 -3.56 14.93 6.29
N LYS A 75 -3.03 15.74 7.24
CA LYS A 75 -2.31 16.98 6.94
C LYS A 75 -1.11 16.77 6.01
N TYR A 76 -0.45 15.61 6.07
CA TYR A 76 0.66 15.30 5.17
C TYR A 76 0.22 15.10 3.70
N MET A 77 -1.08 15.11 3.43
CA MET A 77 -1.65 15.09 2.09
C MET A 77 -2.16 16.44 1.59
N ASP A 78 -2.09 17.53 2.39
CA ASP A 78 -2.70 18.81 2.04
C ASP A 78 -2.18 19.41 0.74
N THR A 79 -0.90 19.22 0.45
CA THR A 79 -0.26 19.70 -0.78
C THR A 79 -0.28 18.68 -1.93
N LEU A 80 -0.90 17.51 -1.72
CA LEU A 80 -0.92 16.45 -2.73
C LEU A 80 -1.75 16.88 -3.95
N PRO A 81 -1.17 16.81 -5.18
CA PRO A 81 -1.90 17.18 -6.39
C PRO A 81 -3.16 16.32 -6.59
N ALA A 82 -4.21 16.91 -7.16
CA ALA A 82 -5.48 16.24 -7.40
C ALA A 82 -5.32 14.96 -8.24
N ARG A 83 -4.43 14.97 -9.25
CA ARG A 83 -4.14 13.78 -10.06
C ARG A 83 -3.61 12.63 -9.19
N THR A 84 -2.66 12.93 -8.32
CA THR A 84 -2.06 11.92 -7.43
C THR A 84 -3.11 11.43 -6.42
N THR A 85 -3.87 12.35 -5.81
CA THR A 85 -4.96 11.98 -4.88
C THR A 85 -5.95 11.01 -5.53
N ASN A 86 -6.41 11.29 -6.77
CA ASN A 86 -7.35 10.41 -7.46
C ASN A 86 -6.72 9.06 -7.82
N ASN A 87 -5.49 9.06 -8.35
CA ASN A 87 -4.83 7.82 -8.73
C ASN A 87 -4.60 6.91 -7.52
N THR A 88 -4.16 7.47 -6.40
CA THR A 88 -3.94 6.68 -5.18
C THR A 88 -5.26 6.24 -4.54
N ALA A 89 -6.32 7.04 -4.60
CA ALA A 89 -7.65 6.63 -4.14
C ALA A 89 -8.21 5.44 -4.96
N VAL A 90 -7.96 5.42 -6.29
CA VAL A 90 -8.33 4.26 -7.14
C VAL A 90 -7.47 3.04 -6.81
N ASP A 91 -6.18 3.21 -6.51
CA ASP A 91 -5.32 2.12 -6.05
C ASP A 91 -5.87 1.48 -4.75
N ALA A 92 -6.22 2.30 -3.75
CA ALA A 92 -6.86 1.82 -2.53
C ALA A 92 -8.21 1.13 -2.80
N LEU A 93 -9.04 1.66 -3.72
CA LEU A 93 -10.27 1.00 -4.16
C LEU A 93 -9.97 -0.39 -4.73
N THR A 94 -8.93 -0.51 -5.57
CA THR A 94 -8.53 -1.80 -6.16
C THR A 94 -8.15 -2.80 -5.07
N HIS A 95 -7.35 -2.38 -4.07
CA HIS A 95 -7.01 -3.21 -2.90
C HIS A 95 -8.26 -3.74 -2.18
N LEU A 96 -9.23 -2.87 -1.93
CA LEU A 96 -10.47 -3.23 -1.23
C LEU A 96 -11.30 -4.24 -2.04
N VAL A 97 -11.47 -4.00 -3.35
CA VAL A 97 -12.22 -4.89 -4.25
C VAL A 97 -11.53 -6.24 -4.39
N GLU A 98 -10.21 -6.25 -4.64
CA GLU A 98 -9.44 -7.49 -4.77
C GLU A 98 -9.50 -8.31 -3.48
N SER A 99 -9.33 -7.66 -2.32
CA SER A 99 -9.44 -8.35 -1.04
C SER A 99 -10.83 -8.92 -0.80
N TYR A 100 -11.90 -8.15 -1.10
CA TYR A 100 -13.28 -8.60 -0.91
C TYR A 100 -13.61 -9.84 -1.75
N LEU A 101 -13.12 -9.88 -3.00
CA LEU A 101 -13.36 -10.96 -3.96
C LEU A 101 -12.37 -12.11 -3.85
N SER A 102 -11.30 -11.99 -3.07
CA SER A 102 -10.25 -12.99 -2.94
C SER A 102 -10.80 -14.33 -2.47
N ALA A 103 -10.29 -15.42 -3.03
CA ALA A 103 -10.54 -16.77 -2.53
C ALA A 103 -10.00 -16.99 -1.11
N LYS A 104 -9.04 -16.14 -0.66
CA LYS A 104 -8.49 -16.14 0.71
C LYS A 104 -9.29 -15.26 1.67
N ALA A 105 -10.35 -14.58 1.20
CA ALA A 105 -11.11 -13.66 2.03
C ALA A 105 -11.84 -14.38 3.16
N THR A 106 -11.71 -13.86 4.35
CA THR A 106 -12.45 -14.27 5.55
C THR A 106 -13.62 -13.32 5.79
N ALA A 107 -14.51 -13.66 6.73
CA ALA A 107 -15.56 -12.73 7.14
C ALA A 107 -14.98 -11.41 7.66
N VAL A 108 -13.88 -11.47 8.41
CA VAL A 108 -13.21 -10.26 8.94
C VAL A 108 -12.63 -9.40 7.82
N SER A 109 -11.85 -9.97 6.89
CA SER A 109 -11.26 -9.18 5.80
C SER A 109 -12.32 -8.59 4.87
N ARG A 110 -13.45 -9.28 4.66
CA ARG A 110 -14.59 -8.74 3.89
C ARG A 110 -15.27 -7.57 4.57
N GLU A 111 -15.47 -7.62 5.89
CA GLU A 111 -16.03 -6.47 6.61
C GLU A 111 -15.10 -5.26 6.59
N ILE A 112 -13.78 -5.47 6.77
CA ILE A 112 -12.79 -4.40 6.63
C ILE A 112 -12.85 -3.77 5.23
N ALA A 113 -12.83 -4.61 4.19
CA ALA A 113 -12.91 -4.13 2.81
C ALA A 113 -14.22 -3.39 2.51
N LYS A 114 -15.35 -3.88 3.03
CA LYS A 114 -16.67 -3.24 2.90
C LYS A 114 -16.69 -1.85 3.53
N GLN A 115 -16.12 -1.67 4.71
CA GLN A 115 -16.01 -0.36 5.35
C GLN A 115 -15.20 0.62 4.49
N GLY A 116 -14.07 0.17 3.94
CA GLY A 116 -13.29 0.97 3.00
C GLY A 116 -14.07 1.35 1.73
N LEU A 117 -14.85 0.43 1.16
CA LEU A 117 -15.70 0.70 -0.01
C LEU A 117 -16.80 1.72 0.28
N LEU A 118 -17.37 1.72 1.49
CA LEU A 118 -18.33 2.75 1.92
C LEU A 118 -17.68 4.13 2.00
N LEU A 119 -16.48 4.23 2.58
CA LEU A 119 -15.71 5.48 2.60
C LEU A 119 -15.39 5.98 1.20
N PHE A 120 -15.01 5.09 0.26
CA PHE A 120 -14.79 5.47 -1.13
C PHE A 120 -16.04 6.09 -1.75
N LYS A 121 -17.21 5.47 -1.53
CA LYS A 121 -18.49 5.99 -2.01
C LYS A 121 -18.75 7.40 -1.49
N GLU A 122 -18.48 7.67 -0.21
CA GLU A 122 -18.64 9.01 0.37
C GLU A 122 -17.67 10.04 -0.23
N CYS A 123 -16.46 9.62 -0.59
CA CYS A 123 -15.45 10.49 -1.20
C CYS A 123 -15.66 10.73 -2.71
N MET A 124 -16.50 9.93 -3.38
CA MET A 124 -16.70 10.02 -4.85
C MET A 124 -17.02 11.42 -5.38
N PRO A 125 -17.89 12.24 -4.76
CA PRO A 125 -18.15 13.59 -5.24
C PRO A 125 -16.87 14.44 -5.25
N ALA A 126 -16.12 14.44 -4.15
CA ALA A 126 -14.87 15.18 -4.01
C ALA A 126 -13.79 14.73 -5.03
N LEU A 127 -13.71 13.41 -5.30
CA LEU A 127 -12.81 12.86 -6.31
C LEU A 127 -13.16 13.31 -7.72
N ARG A 128 -14.47 13.41 -8.06
CA ARG A 128 -14.93 13.89 -9.35
C ARG A 128 -14.68 15.39 -9.54
N GLU A 129 -14.96 16.19 -8.53
CA GLU A 129 -14.78 17.63 -8.53
C GLU A 129 -13.32 18.04 -8.33
N ARG A 130 -12.46 17.11 -7.87
CA ARG A 130 -11.06 17.34 -7.52
C ARG A 130 -10.89 18.42 -6.44
N VAL A 131 -11.83 18.48 -5.51
CA VAL A 131 -11.82 19.39 -4.35
C VAL A 131 -11.87 18.55 -3.09
N TYR A 132 -10.86 18.70 -2.22
CA TYR A 132 -10.66 17.83 -1.06
C TYR A 132 -10.65 18.67 0.21
N SER A 133 -11.70 18.52 1.01
CA SER A 133 -11.73 19.07 2.37
C SER A 133 -10.81 18.24 3.30
N PRO A 134 -10.41 18.77 4.46
CA PRO A 134 -9.70 18.00 5.48
C PRO A 134 -10.43 16.70 5.84
N GLU A 135 -11.76 16.73 5.97
CA GLU A 135 -12.59 15.56 6.23
C GLU A 135 -12.51 14.52 5.11
N THR A 136 -12.51 14.97 3.84
CA THR A 136 -12.33 14.06 2.69
C THR A 136 -10.96 13.39 2.72
N ARG A 137 -9.91 14.13 3.05
CA ARG A 137 -8.55 13.59 3.16
C ARG A 137 -8.43 12.57 4.29
N ASP A 138 -9.09 12.83 5.42
CA ASP A 138 -9.16 11.89 6.54
C ASP A 138 -9.83 10.58 6.13
N LYS A 139 -10.99 10.66 5.48
CA LYS A 139 -11.69 9.49 4.93
C LYS A 139 -10.86 8.71 3.91
N LEU A 140 -10.16 9.39 3.00
CA LEU A 140 -9.27 8.75 2.03
C LEU A 140 -8.11 8.04 2.72
N MET A 141 -7.50 8.65 3.74
CA MET A 141 -6.42 8.03 4.50
C MET A 141 -6.89 6.78 5.24
N LEU A 142 -8.02 6.87 5.94
CA LEU A 142 -8.62 5.71 6.60
C LEU A 142 -8.97 4.60 5.60
N MET A 143 -9.56 4.96 4.48
CA MET A 143 -9.89 4.02 3.39
C MET A 143 -8.64 3.28 2.89
N SER A 144 -7.54 4.00 2.66
CA SER A 144 -6.26 3.42 2.25
C SER A 144 -5.71 2.45 3.29
N ALA A 145 -5.73 2.84 4.56
CA ALA A 145 -5.30 1.97 5.65
C ALA A 145 -6.15 0.69 5.75
N LEU A 146 -7.48 0.81 5.63
CA LEU A 146 -8.39 -0.36 5.59
C LEU A 146 -8.07 -1.26 4.39
N GLY A 147 -7.77 -0.69 3.22
CA GLY A 147 -7.31 -1.43 2.05
C GLY A 147 -6.03 -2.22 2.33
N GLY A 148 -5.04 -1.56 2.96
CA GLY A 148 -3.80 -2.19 3.38
C GLY A 148 -4.03 -3.35 4.35
N VAL A 149 -4.84 -3.15 5.41
CA VAL A 149 -5.18 -4.21 6.38
C VAL A 149 -5.90 -5.38 5.69
N ALA A 150 -6.77 -5.11 4.73
CA ALA A 150 -7.49 -6.14 4.00
C ALA A 150 -6.53 -6.99 3.13
N ILE A 151 -5.67 -6.35 2.31
CA ILE A 151 -4.70 -7.08 1.47
C ILE A 151 -3.58 -7.75 2.27
N ALA A 152 -3.26 -7.27 3.46
CA ALA A 152 -2.31 -7.96 4.35
C ALA A 152 -2.79 -9.39 4.69
N GLN A 153 -4.11 -9.62 4.69
CA GLN A 153 -4.71 -10.92 4.95
C GLN A 153 -4.94 -11.76 3.68
N THR A 154 -5.22 -11.11 2.55
CA THR A 154 -5.70 -11.80 1.33
C THR A 154 -4.73 -11.77 0.17
N MET A 155 -3.70 -10.94 0.24
CA MET A 155 -2.83 -10.54 -0.87
C MET A 155 -3.61 -9.74 -1.94
N THR A 156 -2.88 -9.23 -2.94
CA THR A 156 -3.45 -8.67 -4.17
C THR A 156 -3.61 -9.78 -5.22
N SER A 157 -4.26 -9.47 -6.33
CA SER A 157 -4.58 -10.43 -7.38
C SER A 157 -4.04 -10.00 -8.75
N LEU A 158 -4.62 -10.55 -9.82
CA LEU A 158 -4.18 -10.35 -11.20
C LEU A 158 -4.02 -8.88 -11.64
N PRO A 159 -4.91 -7.93 -11.31
CA PRO A 159 -4.75 -6.54 -11.74
C PRO A 159 -3.41 -5.93 -11.29
N HIS A 160 -3.00 -6.15 -10.03
CA HIS A 160 -1.71 -5.69 -9.53
C HIS A 160 -0.53 -6.38 -10.22
N GLY A 161 -0.61 -7.69 -10.44
CA GLY A 161 0.42 -8.45 -11.15
C GLY A 161 0.64 -7.95 -12.59
N MET A 162 -0.45 -7.65 -13.30
CA MET A 162 -0.38 -7.04 -14.63
C MET A 162 0.16 -5.61 -14.59
N GLY A 163 -0.22 -4.83 -13.57
CA GLY A 163 0.25 -3.47 -13.36
C GLY A 163 1.78 -3.38 -13.21
N TYR A 164 2.42 -4.34 -12.58
CA TYR A 164 3.88 -4.36 -12.42
C TYR A 164 4.61 -4.43 -13.76
N PHE A 165 4.13 -5.27 -14.68
CA PHE A 165 4.68 -5.36 -16.02
C PHE A 165 4.47 -4.06 -16.81
N LEU A 166 3.25 -3.53 -16.80
CA LEU A 166 2.92 -2.29 -17.51
C LEU A 166 3.74 -1.10 -16.99
N THR A 167 3.89 -0.99 -15.66
CA THR A 167 4.69 0.07 -15.05
C THR A 167 6.16 -0.04 -15.47
N TYR A 168 6.73 -1.24 -15.50
CA TYR A 168 8.12 -1.43 -15.86
C TYR A 168 8.37 -1.17 -17.35
N GLU A 169 7.54 -1.71 -18.25
CA GLU A 169 7.74 -1.66 -19.70
C GLU A 169 7.27 -0.34 -20.33
N LYS A 170 6.27 0.31 -19.75
CA LYS A 170 5.62 1.50 -20.32
C LYS A 170 5.78 2.77 -19.49
N GLY A 171 6.33 2.68 -18.29
CA GLY A 171 6.47 3.83 -17.39
C GLY A 171 5.12 4.37 -16.87
N LEU A 172 4.09 3.53 -16.85
CA LEU A 172 2.71 3.88 -16.44
C LEU A 172 2.54 3.80 -14.93
#